data_78055dc1c15cd0f29f6a9a9449ff6365
#
_entry.id   78055dc1c15cd0f29f6a9a9449ff6365
#
_cell.length_a   1.000
_cell.length_b   1.000
_cell.length_c   1.000
_cell.angle_alpha   90.00
_cell.angle_beta   90.00
_cell.angle_gamma   90.00
#
_symmetry.space_group_name_H-M   'P 1'
#
loop_
_entity.id
_entity.type
_entity.pdbx_description
1 polymer ?
#
loop_
_entity_poly.entity_id
_entity_poly.type
_entity_poly.pdbx_seq_one_letter_code
_entity_poly.pdbx_strand_id
1 'polypeptide(L)'
;MKIAVGCDHVGLLLKPDIIRHLESKGIEVVDKGTNSAERTDYPIYGKAVAESVSSGEVDLGILICGSGIGISITANKVTGIRAVVCSEPYSAKLSREHNNTNILAFGSRVVGSELAKMIVDEWLDAKFEGERHQTRIDMITALENEVPHG
;
A
#
# COMPACT_ATOMS: atom_id res chain seq x y z
N MET A 1 13.10 8.99 2.99
CA MET A 1 11.97 8.02 3.00
C MET A 1 12.18 6.98 1.93
N LYS A 2 11.90 5.75 2.24
CA LYS A 2 12.03 4.60 1.36
C LYS A 2 10.67 3.90 1.24
N ILE A 3 10.22 3.65 0.01
CA ILE A 3 8.92 3.03 -0.27
C ILE A 3 9.11 1.80 -1.17
N ALA A 4 8.51 0.67 -0.78
CA ALA A 4 8.44 -0.50 -1.64
C ALA A 4 7.21 -0.39 -2.54
N VAL A 5 7.37 -0.71 -3.82
CA VAL A 5 6.27 -0.75 -4.79
C VAL A 5 6.17 -2.17 -5.33
N GLY A 6 4.99 -2.75 -5.23
CA GLY A 6 4.72 -4.09 -5.74
C GLY A 6 3.52 -4.10 -6.68
N CYS A 7 3.54 -5.01 -7.63
CA CYS A 7 2.42 -5.19 -8.57
C CYS A 7 2.46 -6.57 -9.18
N ASP A 8 1.30 -7.05 -9.64
CA ASP A 8 1.21 -8.19 -10.54
C ASP A 8 1.33 -7.72 -12.01
N HIS A 9 1.10 -8.62 -12.96
CA HIS A 9 1.19 -8.32 -14.38
C HIS A 9 0.18 -7.25 -14.84
N VAL A 10 -0.98 -7.13 -14.18
CA VAL A 10 -1.98 -6.11 -14.50
C VAL A 10 -1.57 -4.76 -13.92
N GLY A 11 -1.08 -4.75 -12.68
CA GLY A 11 -0.59 -3.54 -12.03
C GLY A 11 0.66 -2.96 -12.68
N LEU A 12 1.39 -3.76 -13.44
CA LEU A 12 2.57 -3.31 -14.17
C LEU A 12 2.29 -2.11 -15.09
N LEU A 13 1.05 -1.98 -15.56
CA LEU A 13 0.63 -0.86 -16.41
C LEU A 13 0.90 0.50 -15.73
N LEU A 14 0.70 0.61 -14.43
CA LEU A 14 0.89 1.86 -13.69
C LEU A 14 2.23 1.94 -12.95
N LYS A 15 2.90 0.82 -12.70
CA LYS A 15 4.10 0.80 -11.86
C LYS A 15 5.18 1.79 -12.31
N PRO A 16 5.57 1.86 -13.59
CA PRO A 16 6.62 2.80 -14.00
C PRO A 16 6.27 4.25 -13.71
N ASP A 17 5.03 4.67 -13.96
CA ASP A 17 4.59 6.04 -13.70
C ASP A 17 4.63 6.37 -12.21
N ILE A 18 4.22 5.44 -11.36
CA ILE A 18 4.23 5.63 -9.92
C ILE A 18 5.67 5.70 -9.38
N ILE A 19 6.54 4.83 -9.85
CA ILE A 19 7.97 4.87 -9.45
C ILE A 19 8.60 6.21 -9.83
N ARG A 20 8.41 6.65 -11.07
CA ARG A 20 8.94 7.95 -11.52
C ARG A 20 8.39 9.10 -10.68
N HIS A 21 7.11 9.05 -10.35
CA HIS A 21 6.46 10.07 -9.53
C HIS A 21 7.08 10.13 -8.13
N LEU A 22 7.28 8.99 -7.49
CA LEU A 22 7.91 8.92 -6.17
C LEU A 22 9.36 9.42 -6.23
N GLU A 23 10.12 8.99 -7.21
CA GLU A 23 11.52 9.41 -7.38
C GLU A 23 11.62 10.91 -7.63
N SER A 24 10.67 11.51 -8.36
CA SER A 24 10.63 12.96 -8.59
C SER A 24 10.45 13.75 -7.29
N LYS A 25 9.95 13.12 -6.23
CA LYS A 25 9.78 13.69 -4.89
C LYS A 25 10.98 13.43 -3.99
N GLY A 26 12.03 12.82 -4.50
CA GLY A 26 13.22 12.48 -3.72
C GLY A 26 13.06 11.22 -2.87
N ILE A 27 12.06 10.39 -3.16
CA ILE A 27 11.80 9.15 -2.43
C ILE A 27 12.61 8.01 -3.05
N GLU A 28 13.31 7.23 -2.22
CA GLU A 28 13.99 6.01 -2.67
C GLU A 28 12.96 4.90 -2.83
N VAL A 29 12.92 4.27 -4.02
CA VAL A 29 11.96 3.23 -4.34
C VAL A 29 12.64 1.86 -4.40
N VAL A 30 12.04 0.88 -3.73
CA VAL A 30 12.44 -0.52 -3.82
C VAL A 30 11.35 -1.23 -4.62
N ASP A 31 11.69 -1.69 -5.83
CA ASP A 31 10.75 -2.38 -6.71
C ASP A 31 10.65 -3.86 -6.30
N LYS A 32 9.50 -4.25 -5.76
CA LYS A 32 9.18 -5.62 -5.35
C LYS A 32 8.13 -6.26 -6.27
N GLY A 33 7.77 -5.60 -7.36
CA GLY A 33 6.76 -6.09 -8.30
C GLY A 33 7.33 -6.89 -9.45
N THR A 34 6.44 -7.43 -10.28
CA THR A 34 6.86 -8.05 -11.52
C THR A 34 7.32 -7.01 -12.52
N ASN A 35 8.23 -7.40 -13.42
CA ASN A 35 8.63 -6.60 -14.57
C ASN A 35 8.23 -7.28 -15.89
N SER A 36 7.40 -8.32 -15.81
CA SER A 36 6.93 -9.10 -16.94
C SER A 36 5.43 -8.99 -17.09
N ALA A 37 4.95 -8.92 -18.33
CA ALA A 37 3.52 -8.94 -18.63
C ALA A 37 2.91 -10.35 -18.54
N GLU A 38 3.72 -11.37 -18.29
CA GLU A 38 3.22 -12.72 -18.10
C GLU A 38 2.35 -12.83 -16.85
N ARG A 39 1.28 -13.62 -16.96
CA ARG A 39 0.36 -13.83 -15.83
C ARG A 39 1.11 -14.32 -14.59
N THR A 40 0.85 -13.67 -13.47
CA THR A 40 1.39 -14.04 -12.18
C THR A 40 0.34 -13.74 -11.09
N ASP A 41 0.56 -14.25 -9.88
CA ASP A 41 -0.41 -14.16 -8.80
C ASP A 41 -0.08 -13.00 -7.86
N TYR A 42 -1.04 -12.09 -7.67
CA TYR A 42 -0.85 -10.88 -6.89
C TYR A 42 -0.43 -11.13 -5.43
N PRO A 43 -0.80 -12.24 -4.74
CA PRO A 43 -0.38 -12.45 -3.35
C PRO A 43 1.13 -12.53 -3.16
N ILE A 44 1.87 -12.97 -4.17
CA ILE A 44 3.34 -13.02 -4.12
C ILE A 44 3.90 -11.62 -3.84
N TYR A 45 3.37 -10.62 -4.53
CA TYR A 45 3.85 -9.24 -4.45
C TYR A 45 3.27 -8.50 -3.25
N GLY A 46 2.01 -8.78 -2.91
CA GLY A 46 1.38 -8.25 -1.71
C GLY A 46 2.14 -8.65 -0.45
N LYS A 47 2.52 -9.91 -0.38
CA LYS A 47 3.32 -10.43 0.73
C LYS A 47 4.72 -9.79 0.76
N ALA A 48 5.38 -9.71 -0.39
CA ALA A 48 6.75 -9.17 -0.46
C ALA A 48 6.81 -7.73 0.04
N VAL A 49 5.89 -6.87 -0.38
CA VAL A 49 5.84 -5.49 0.07
C VAL A 49 5.46 -5.41 1.56
N ALA A 50 4.46 -6.17 1.97
CA ALA A 50 4.01 -6.17 3.36
C ALA A 50 5.13 -6.58 4.33
N GLU A 51 5.90 -7.61 3.98
CA GLU A 51 7.04 -8.04 4.79
C GLU A 51 8.17 -6.99 4.81
N SER A 52 8.40 -6.28 3.70
CA SER A 52 9.36 -5.18 3.66
C SER A 52 8.98 -4.05 4.59
N VAL A 53 7.70 -3.72 4.68
CA VAL A 53 7.20 -2.69 5.59
C VAL A 53 7.28 -3.18 7.04
N SER A 54 6.78 -4.38 7.32
CA SER A 54 6.72 -4.90 8.69
C SER A 54 8.10 -5.13 9.30
N SER A 55 9.09 -5.46 8.49
CA SER A 55 10.48 -5.68 8.96
C SER A 55 11.27 -4.37 9.12
N GLY A 56 10.75 -3.25 8.64
CA GLY A 56 11.46 -1.98 8.66
C GLY A 56 12.48 -1.79 7.53
N GLU A 57 12.51 -2.69 6.56
CA GLU A 57 13.34 -2.51 5.35
C GLU A 57 12.97 -1.24 4.61
N VAL A 58 11.66 -0.95 4.54
CA VAL A 58 11.12 0.29 3.97
C VAL A 58 10.15 0.95 4.95
N ASP A 59 9.86 2.22 4.74
CA ASP A 59 8.94 2.98 5.61
C ASP A 59 7.48 2.71 5.27
N LEU A 60 7.14 2.66 3.99
CA LEU A 60 5.77 2.51 3.48
C LEU A 60 5.76 1.61 2.25
N GLY A 61 4.57 1.19 1.86
CA GLY A 61 4.39 0.38 0.66
C GLY A 61 3.27 0.89 -0.24
N ILE A 62 3.40 0.61 -1.54
CA ILE A 62 2.35 0.85 -2.53
C ILE A 62 2.17 -0.44 -3.33
N LEU A 63 0.91 -0.86 -3.49
CA LEU A 63 0.55 -2.09 -4.19
C LEU A 63 -0.46 -1.82 -5.30
N ILE A 64 -0.23 -2.43 -6.45
CA ILE A 64 -1.06 -2.23 -7.64
C ILE A 64 -1.40 -3.60 -8.25
N CYS A 65 -2.70 -3.86 -8.41
CA CYS A 65 -3.17 -4.98 -9.24
C CYS A 65 -4.33 -4.48 -10.10
N GLY A 66 -5.14 -5.34 -10.67
CA GLY A 66 -6.24 -4.90 -11.51
C GLY A 66 -7.25 -4.02 -10.79
N SER A 67 -7.64 -4.40 -9.58
CA SER A 67 -8.59 -3.65 -8.75
C SER A 67 -7.96 -3.02 -7.50
N GLY A 68 -6.78 -3.49 -7.10
CA GLY A 68 -6.16 -3.14 -5.82
C GLY A 68 -6.71 -3.91 -4.64
N ILE A 69 -7.82 -4.65 -4.83
CA ILE A 69 -8.54 -5.30 -3.73
C ILE A 69 -7.79 -6.53 -3.22
N GLY A 70 -7.54 -7.51 -4.08
CA GLY A 70 -6.89 -8.76 -3.66
C GLY A 70 -5.52 -8.55 -3.07
N ILE A 71 -4.74 -7.65 -3.65
CA ILE A 71 -3.39 -7.38 -3.19
C ILE A 71 -3.38 -6.65 -1.84
N SER A 72 -4.38 -5.81 -1.56
CA SER A 72 -4.51 -5.16 -0.25
C SER A 72 -4.96 -6.14 0.83
N ILE A 73 -5.88 -7.05 0.49
CA ILE A 73 -6.30 -8.12 1.41
C ILE A 73 -5.10 -8.98 1.81
N THR A 74 -4.28 -9.33 0.83
CA THR A 74 -3.05 -10.10 1.07
C THR A 74 -2.14 -9.39 2.07
N ALA A 75 -1.87 -8.11 1.82
CA ALA A 75 -1.00 -7.32 2.69
C ALA A 75 -1.51 -7.27 4.13
N ASN A 76 -2.81 -7.14 4.32
CA ASN A 76 -3.44 -7.09 5.65
C ASN A 76 -3.35 -8.40 6.43
N LYS A 77 -2.93 -9.51 5.81
CA LYS A 77 -2.67 -10.76 6.52
C LYS A 77 -1.30 -10.78 7.21
N VAL A 78 -0.45 -9.82 6.91
CA VAL A 78 0.87 -9.72 7.55
C VAL A 78 0.73 -8.83 8.80
N THR A 79 1.23 -9.33 9.93
CA THR A 79 1.19 -8.63 11.21
C THR A 79 1.83 -7.25 11.10
N GLY A 80 1.16 -6.24 11.66
CA GLY A 80 1.64 -4.86 11.67
C GLY A 80 1.27 -4.06 10.43
N ILE A 81 0.54 -4.64 9.47
CA ILE A 81 0.15 -3.97 8.25
C ILE A 81 -1.28 -3.44 8.34
N ARG A 82 -1.45 -2.19 7.95
CA ARG A 82 -2.74 -1.56 7.70
C ARG A 82 -2.71 -1.05 6.27
N ALA A 83 -3.15 -1.91 5.36
CA ALA A 83 -3.26 -1.61 3.93
C ALA A 83 -4.66 -1.12 3.61
N VAL A 84 -4.74 -0.11 2.77
CA VAL A 84 -6.02 0.44 2.32
C VAL A 84 -6.04 0.48 0.80
N VAL A 85 -7.15 0.04 0.20
CA VAL A 85 -7.40 0.21 -1.24
C VAL A 85 -8.22 1.48 -1.43
N CYS A 86 -7.73 2.39 -2.27
CA CYS A 86 -8.40 3.66 -2.53
C CYS A 86 -8.52 3.92 -4.02
N SER A 87 -9.68 4.46 -4.43
CA SER A 87 -9.92 4.86 -5.81
C SER A 87 -10.06 6.38 -5.94
N GLU A 88 -9.86 7.13 -4.84
CA GLU A 88 -9.95 8.58 -4.84
C GLU A 88 -9.09 9.16 -3.69
N PRO A 89 -8.68 10.44 -3.81
CA PRO A 89 -7.70 11.03 -2.87
C PRO A 89 -8.22 11.25 -1.45
N TYR A 90 -9.51 11.52 -1.28
CA TYR A 90 -10.09 11.79 0.03
C TYR A 90 -9.93 10.62 0.99
N SER A 91 -10.30 9.41 0.55
CA SER A 91 -10.12 8.20 1.37
C SER A 91 -8.66 7.90 1.67
N ALA A 92 -7.78 8.15 0.71
CA ALA A 92 -6.34 7.96 0.91
C ALA A 92 -5.81 8.88 2.01
N LYS A 93 -6.18 10.15 1.95
CA LYS A 93 -5.82 11.13 2.98
C LYS A 93 -6.33 10.72 4.36
N LEU A 94 -7.62 10.41 4.47
CA LEU A 94 -8.22 10.02 5.75
C LEU A 94 -7.62 8.72 6.31
N SER A 95 -7.26 7.79 5.44
CA SER A 95 -6.64 6.55 5.89
C SER A 95 -5.32 6.79 6.64
N ARG A 96 -4.57 7.81 6.26
CA ARG A 96 -3.37 8.23 6.99
C ARG A 96 -3.73 8.98 8.26
N GLU A 97 -4.60 9.95 8.15
CA GLU A 97 -4.96 10.80 9.29
C GLU A 97 -5.60 10.02 10.43
N HIS A 98 -6.48 9.06 10.10
CA HIS A 98 -7.28 8.32 11.08
C HIS A 98 -6.78 6.91 11.36
N ASN A 99 -6.27 6.21 10.35
CA ASN A 99 -5.94 4.79 10.47
C ASN A 99 -4.43 4.51 10.42
N ASN A 100 -3.62 5.54 10.23
CA ASN A 100 -2.17 5.44 10.12
C ASN A 100 -1.77 4.28 9.20
N THR A 101 -2.38 4.23 8.01
CA THR A 101 -2.11 3.17 7.05
C THR A 101 -0.66 3.23 6.59
N ASN A 102 -0.06 2.08 6.42
CA ASN A 102 1.34 1.96 5.99
C ASN A 102 1.49 1.33 4.60
N ILE A 103 0.40 0.89 4.00
CA ILE A 103 0.36 0.44 2.61
C ILE A 103 -0.87 1.02 1.92
N LEU A 104 -0.65 1.61 0.74
CA LEU A 104 -1.69 2.10 -0.15
C LEU A 104 -1.80 1.16 -1.34
N ALA A 105 -3.02 0.80 -1.72
CA ALA A 105 -3.27 -0.01 -2.90
C ALA A 105 -4.30 0.66 -3.81
N PHE A 106 -4.18 0.42 -5.10
CA PHE A 106 -5.17 0.85 -6.09
C PHE A 106 -5.13 -0.05 -7.32
N GLY A 107 -6.14 0.08 -8.16
CA GLY A 107 -6.32 -0.77 -9.33
C GLY A 107 -5.95 -0.08 -10.63
N SER A 108 -5.11 -0.71 -11.45
CA SER A 108 -4.71 -0.20 -12.75
C SER A 108 -5.86 -0.20 -13.77
N ARG A 109 -6.92 -0.97 -13.51
CA ARG A 109 -8.13 -0.98 -14.32
C ARG A 109 -9.20 -0.04 -13.78
N VAL A 110 -8.96 0.58 -12.63
CA VAL A 110 -9.93 1.44 -11.93
C VAL A 110 -9.53 2.89 -12.02
N VAL A 111 -8.25 3.20 -11.82
CA VAL A 111 -7.74 4.57 -11.84
C VAL A 111 -6.72 4.75 -12.96
N GLY A 112 -6.76 5.93 -13.58
CA GLY A 112 -5.74 6.32 -14.54
C GLY A 112 -4.49 6.85 -13.83
N SER A 113 -3.43 7.06 -14.59
CA SER A 113 -2.13 7.48 -14.09
C SER A 113 -2.19 8.78 -13.28
N GLU A 114 -2.88 9.80 -13.78
CA GLU A 114 -2.95 11.10 -13.11
C GLU A 114 -3.74 11.03 -11.79
N LEU A 115 -4.85 10.31 -11.77
CA LEU A 115 -5.61 10.09 -10.55
C LEU A 115 -4.81 9.28 -9.53
N ALA A 116 -4.09 8.26 -9.98
CA ALA A 116 -3.23 7.46 -9.12
C ALA A 116 -2.16 8.32 -8.44
N LYS A 117 -1.53 9.23 -9.18
CA LYS A 117 -0.55 10.16 -8.62
C LYS A 117 -1.16 11.08 -7.56
N MET A 118 -2.38 11.57 -7.82
CA MET A 118 -3.11 12.41 -6.86
C MET A 118 -3.42 11.63 -5.57
N ILE A 119 -3.85 10.39 -5.70
CA ILE A 119 -4.11 9.50 -4.55
C ILE A 119 -2.83 9.32 -3.73
N VAL A 120 -1.71 9.04 -4.40
CA VAL A 120 -0.40 8.87 -3.76
C VAL A 120 0.01 10.16 -3.02
N ASP A 121 -0.15 11.31 -3.66
CA ASP A 121 0.25 12.59 -3.06
C ASP A 121 -0.54 12.90 -1.79
N GLU A 122 -1.86 12.75 -1.83
CA GLU A 122 -2.69 13.00 -0.65
C GLU A 122 -2.38 12.02 0.49
N TRP A 123 -2.08 10.78 0.14
CA TRP A 123 -1.69 9.77 1.12
C TRP A 123 -0.34 10.11 1.78
N LEU A 124 0.65 10.51 0.99
CA LEU A 124 2.00 10.84 1.49
C LEU A 124 2.03 12.13 2.31
N ASP A 125 1.23 13.13 1.92
CA ASP A 125 1.22 14.44 2.57
C ASP A 125 0.43 14.46 3.88
N ALA A 126 -0.47 13.50 4.09
CA ALA A 126 -1.28 13.42 5.29
C ALA A 126 -0.46 12.95 6.50
N LYS A 127 -0.85 13.42 7.69
CA LYS A 127 -0.19 13.08 8.95
C LYS A 127 -1.20 12.47 9.90
N PHE A 128 -0.77 11.41 10.59
CA PHE A 128 -1.62 10.74 11.58
C PHE A 128 -1.96 11.70 12.73
N GLU A 129 -3.25 11.81 13.04
CA GLU A 129 -3.74 12.72 14.08
C GLU A 129 -3.59 12.17 15.50
N GLY A 130 -3.49 10.85 15.66
CA GLY A 130 -3.34 10.23 16.97
C GLY A 130 -4.60 10.27 17.81
N GLU A 131 -4.43 10.46 19.14
CA GLU A 131 -5.52 10.60 20.12
C GLU A 131 -6.54 9.45 20.07
N ARG A 132 -7.84 9.75 19.83
CA ARG A 132 -8.89 8.73 19.75
C ARG A 132 -8.65 7.71 18.63
N HIS A 133 -7.97 8.14 17.56
CA HIS A 133 -7.64 7.24 16.45
C HIS A 133 -6.61 6.21 16.86
N GLN A 134 -5.64 6.59 17.68
CA GLN A 134 -4.64 5.64 18.20
C GLN A 134 -5.31 4.55 19.04
N THR A 135 -6.28 4.91 19.87
CA THR A 135 -7.04 3.94 20.67
C THR A 135 -7.69 2.89 19.77
N ARG A 136 -8.30 3.32 18.67
CA ARG A 136 -8.96 2.41 17.73
C ARG A 136 -7.97 1.52 16.99
N ILE A 137 -6.83 2.07 16.60
CA ILE A 137 -5.76 1.29 15.94
C ILE A 137 -5.24 0.22 16.92
N ASP A 138 -5.06 0.57 18.18
CA ASP A 138 -4.60 -0.38 19.20
C ASP A 138 -5.60 -1.54 19.36
N MET A 139 -6.90 -1.27 19.25
CA MET A 139 -7.94 -2.30 19.28
C MET A 139 -7.83 -3.24 18.06
N ILE A 140 -7.52 -2.68 16.88
CA ILE A 140 -7.29 -3.49 15.67
C ILE A 140 -6.04 -4.36 15.85
N THR A 141 -4.96 -3.77 16.32
CA THR A 141 -3.70 -4.49 16.56
C THR A 141 -3.88 -5.63 17.57
N ALA A 142 -4.70 -5.43 18.59
CA ALA A 142 -4.98 -6.45 19.61
C ALA A 142 -5.60 -7.71 18.97
N LEU A 143 -6.38 -7.57 17.91
CA LEU A 143 -6.98 -8.70 17.21
C LEU A 143 -5.94 -9.66 16.62
N GLU A 144 -4.78 -9.17 16.24
CA GLU A 144 -3.69 -9.99 15.70
C GLU A 144 -3.20 -11.00 16.74
N ASN A 145 -3.27 -10.63 18.03
CA ASN A 145 -2.82 -11.47 19.13
C ASN A 145 -3.90 -12.41 19.66
N GLU A 146 -5.17 -12.16 19.31
CA GLU A 146 -6.31 -12.96 19.76
C GLU A 146 -6.59 -14.13 18.82
N VAL A 147 -6.14 -14.07 17.57
CA VAL A 147 -6.42 -15.10 16.57
C VAL A 147 -5.52 -16.31 16.84
N PRO A 148 -6.11 -17.50 17.09
CA PRO A 148 -5.31 -18.72 17.27
C PRO A 148 -4.58 -19.03 15.96
N HIS A 149 -3.25 -19.11 16.04
CA HIS A 149 -2.43 -19.60 14.95
C HIS A 149 -2.39 -21.13 15.04
N GLY A 150 -3.29 -21.77 14.31
CA GLY A 150 -3.35 -23.22 14.39
C GLY A 150 -3.71 -23.85 13.08
#